data_8ab6435fbf752fb244acf768847d368e
#
_entry.id   8ab6435fbf752fb244acf768847d368e
#
_cell.length_a   1.000
_cell.length_b   1.000
_cell.length_c   1.000
_cell.angle_alpha   90.00
_cell.angle_beta   90.00
_cell.angle_gamma   90.00
#
_symmetry.space_group_name_H-M   'P 1'
#
loop_
_entity.id
_entity.type
_entity.pdbx_description
1 polymer ?
#
loop_
_entity_poly.entity_id
_entity_poly.type
_entity_poly.pdbx_seq_one_letter_code
_entity_poly.pdbx_strand_id
1 'polypeptide(L)'
;IGLSATMGDPERTGAFLSLGTGRRTIIPRIQSKGSRWRLSLEHFYVKDTQAGEGRTDIKALPVLDEKTDTAPREADPGLGYIFEHTRGKKCLVFVNSREECEGVTTSLRQYCELNHEADRFLIHHGNLSASYRETAEMLMKDESKPLTTVTTSTLELGIDIGRLERAFQIDAPWTVSS
;
A
#
# COMPACT_ATOMS: atom_id res chain seq x y z
N ILE A 1 -4.61 25.50 -18.06
CA ILE A 1 -4.09 24.14 -18.22
C ILE A 1 -4.42 23.39 -16.96
N GLY A 2 -5.14 22.26 -17.08
CA GLY A 2 -5.40 21.33 -15.98
C GLY A 2 -4.57 20.06 -16.19
N LEU A 3 -3.93 19.57 -15.12
CA LEU A 3 -3.21 18.30 -15.09
C LEU A 3 -3.72 17.50 -13.90
N SER A 4 -3.99 16.22 -14.10
CA SER A 4 -4.38 15.29 -13.05
C SER A 4 -3.88 13.89 -13.38
N ALA A 5 -3.44 13.15 -12.36
CA ALA A 5 -3.07 11.75 -12.49
C ALA A 5 -4.29 10.85 -12.62
N THR A 6 -5.39 11.23 -11.96
CA THR A 6 -6.66 10.48 -11.95
C THR A 6 -7.80 11.41 -12.31
N MET A 7 -8.44 11.18 -13.44
CA MET A 7 -9.54 11.99 -13.92
C MET A 7 -10.61 11.09 -14.54
N GLY A 8 -11.75 10.96 -13.84
CA GLY A 8 -12.82 10.08 -14.27
C GLY A 8 -13.53 10.54 -15.55
N ASP A 9 -13.69 11.86 -15.74
CA ASP A 9 -14.33 12.48 -16.91
C ASP A 9 -13.54 13.71 -17.37
N PRO A 10 -12.57 13.52 -18.28
CA PRO A 10 -11.75 14.61 -18.81
C PRO A 10 -12.56 15.65 -19.60
N GLU A 11 -13.60 15.23 -20.30
CA GLU A 11 -14.45 16.10 -21.12
C GLU A 11 -15.23 17.07 -20.23
N ARG A 12 -15.86 16.57 -19.19
CA ARG A 12 -16.61 17.39 -18.22
C ARG A 12 -15.69 18.35 -17.46
N THR A 13 -14.53 17.89 -17.05
CA THR A 13 -13.53 18.72 -16.38
C THR A 13 -12.99 19.80 -17.31
N GLY A 14 -12.69 19.45 -18.56
CA GLY A 14 -12.26 20.40 -19.59
C GLY A 14 -13.30 21.47 -19.88
N ALA A 15 -14.57 21.10 -19.98
CA ALA A 15 -15.69 22.03 -20.16
C ALA A 15 -15.82 22.99 -18.96
N PHE A 16 -15.68 22.47 -17.74
CA PHE A 16 -15.69 23.30 -16.53
C PHE A 16 -14.54 24.32 -16.51
N LEU A 17 -13.32 23.91 -16.83
CA LEU A 17 -12.15 24.80 -16.86
C LEU A 17 -12.19 25.86 -17.97
N SER A 18 -12.94 25.61 -19.03
CA SER A 18 -13.10 26.56 -20.15
C SER A 18 -14.36 27.42 -20.05
N LEU A 19 -15.18 27.21 -19.01
CA LEU A 19 -16.46 27.91 -18.84
C LEU A 19 -16.27 29.43 -18.84
N GLY A 20 -17.03 30.14 -19.67
CA GLY A 20 -16.98 31.59 -19.80
C GLY A 20 -15.75 32.16 -20.53
N THR A 21 -14.82 31.34 -20.98
CA THR A 21 -13.62 31.81 -21.67
C THR A 21 -13.78 31.96 -23.19
N GLY A 22 -14.78 31.34 -23.79
CA GLY A 22 -14.98 31.24 -25.24
C GLY A 22 -13.87 30.45 -25.96
N ARG A 23 -12.94 29.82 -25.24
CA ARG A 23 -11.82 29.07 -25.80
C ARG A 23 -12.17 27.61 -26.00
N ARG A 24 -11.65 27.02 -27.07
CA ARG A 24 -11.80 25.60 -27.35
C ARG A 24 -10.98 24.79 -26.36
N THR A 25 -11.60 23.81 -25.71
CA THR A 25 -10.92 22.82 -24.89
C THR A 25 -10.26 21.76 -25.78
N ILE A 26 -8.99 21.45 -25.52
CA ILE A 26 -8.26 20.37 -26.16
C ILE A 26 -7.90 19.37 -25.07
N ILE A 27 -8.32 18.12 -25.26
CA ILE A 27 -8.06 17.02 -24.35
C ILE A 27 -7.19 15.99 -25.09
N PRO A 28 -5.87 16.01 -24.88
CA PRO A 28 -4.99 15.04 -25.53
C PRO A 28 -5.30 13.63 -25.00
N ARG A 29 -5.58 12.71 -25.90
CA ARG A 29 -5.72 11.28 -25.57
C ARG A 29 -4.43 10.58 -25.95
N ILE A 30 -3.64 10.21 -24.94
CA ILE A 30 -2.44 9.41 -25.14
C ILE A 30 -2.86 7.95 -25.21
N GLN A 31 -2.68 7.33 -26.38
CA GLN A 31 -2.82 5.86 -26.48
C GLN A 31 -1.57 5.23 -25.87
N SER A 32 -1.57 5.00 -24.55
CA SER A 32 -0.56 4.16 -23.94
C SER A 32 -0.84 2.69 -24.32
N LYS A 33 0.17 1.93 -24.69
CA LYS A 33 0.07 0.47 -24.73
C LYS A 33 -0.31 0.04 -23.32
N GLY A 34 -1.57 -0.39 -23.14
CA GLY A 34 -2.11 -0.69 -21.82
C GLY A 34 -1.21 -1.65 -21.04
N SER A 35 -0.87 -1.26 -19.84
CA SER A 35 -0.19 -2.16 -18.89
C SER A 35 -1.10 -3.35 -18.62
N ARG A 36 -0.54 -4.56 -18.65
CA ARG A 36 -1.30 -5.76 -18.29
C ARG A 36 -1.33 -5.86 -16.76
N TRP A 37 -2.49 -5.67 -16.19
CA TRP A 37 -2.74 -5.87 -14.77
C TRP A 37 -3.18 -7.31 -14.52
N ARG A 38 -2.66 -7.89 -13.46
CA ARG A 38 -3.17 -9.12 -12.88
C ARG A 38 -3.78 -8.76 -11.54
N LEU A 39 -5.08 -8.93 -11.41
CA LEU A 39 -5.81 -8.70 -10.16
C LEU A 39 -6.14 -10.05 -9.55
N SER A 40 -5.91 -10.21 -8.25
CA SER A 40 -6.40 -11.33 -7.46
C SER A 40 -7.02 -10.79 -6.18
N LEU A 41 -8.03 -11.49 -5.67
CA LEU A 41 -8.64 -11.28 -4.38
C LEU A 41 -8.36 -12.52 -3.55
N GLU A 42 -7.62 -12.34 -2.47
CA GLU A 42 -7.29 -13.41 -1.53
C GLU A 42 -8.07 -13.16 -0.23
N HIS A 43 -8.70 -14.21 0.29
CA HIS A 43 -9.43 -14.14 1.53
C HIS A 43 -8.86 -15.12 2.54
N PHE A 44 -8.47 -14.60 3.70
CA PHE A 44 -7.86 -15.35 4.77
C PHE A 44 -8.78 -15.41 5.97
N TYR A 45 -8.92 -16.59 6.55
CA TYR A 45 -9.68 -16.80 7.79
C TYR A 45 -8.71 -16.87 8.96
N VAL A 46 -8.85 -15.96 9.91
CA VAL A 46 -8.14 -16.02 11.18
C VAL A 46 -9.07 -16.76 12.16
N LYS A 47 -8.62 -17.88 12.71
CA LYS A 47 -9.36 -18.57 13.78
C LYS A 47 -9.28 -17.73 15.04
N ASP A 48 -10.41 -17.22 15.51
CA ASP A 48 -10.48 -16.59 16.82
C ASP A 48 -10.21 -17.65 17.90
N THR A 49 -9.01 -17.64 18.45
CA THR A 49 -8.62 -18.54 19.56
C THR A 49 -9.22 -18.11 20.89
N GLN A 50 -9.91 -16.97 20.96
CA GLN A 50 -10.64 -16.51 22.14
C GLN A 50 -11.95 -15.82 21.74
N ALA A 51 -13.02 -16.60 21.63
CA ALA A 51 -14.38 -16.08 21.67
C ALA A 51 -14.72 -15.73 23.12
N GLY A 52 -14.33 -14.56 23.57
CA GLY A 52 -14.78 -13.89 24.78
C GLY A 52 -15.56 -12.65 24.39
N GLU A 53 -16.85 -12.69 24.66
CA GLU A 53 -17.88 -11.67 24.59
C GLU A 53 -17.49 -10.22 24.22
N GLY A 54 -18.04 -9.75 23.10
CA GLY A 54 -18.52 -8.40 22.89
C GLY A 54 -17.50 -7.28 22.91
N ARG A 55 -16.77 -7.08 21.80
CA ARG A 55 -16.28 -5.75 21.42
C ARG A 55 -15.97 -5.70 19.92
N THR A 56 -16.67 -4.82 19.22
CA THR A 56 -16.31 -4.28 17.89
C THR A 56 -15.17 -3.27 18.05
N ASP A 57 -14.05 -3.70 18.59
CA ASP A 57 -12.85 -2.88 18.58
C ASP A 57 -11.94 -3.42 17.48
N ILE A 58 -11.40 -2.52 16.70
CA ILE A 58 -10.34 -2.78 15.73
C ILE A 58 -9.29 -3.64 16.45
N LYS A 59 -9.26 -4.94 16.13
CA LYS A 59 -8.33 -5.87 16.76
C LYS A 59 -6.92 -5.36 16.47
N ALA A 60 -6.22 -4.99 17.53
CA ALA A 60 -4.77 -4.88 17.47
C ALA A 60 -4.24 -6.17 16.83
N LEU A 61 -3.45 -6.04 15.77
CA LEU A 61 -2.76 -7.16 15.16
C LEU A 61 -2.10 -7.97 16.28
N PRO A 62 -2.17 -9.31 16.27
CA PRO A 62 -1.57 -10.11 17.31
C PRO A 62 -0.10 -9.75 17.42
N VAL A 63 0.29 -9.10 18.50
CA VAL A 63 1.69 -8.95 18.89
C VAL A 63 2.16 -10.38 19.14
N LEU A 64 3.08 -10.86 18.32
CA LEU A 64 3.69 -12.17 18.53
C LEU A 64 4.36 -12.12 19.90
N ASP A 65 3.84 -12.88 20.83
CA ASP A 65 4.49 -13.08 22.11
C ASP A 65 5.90 -13.64 21.86
N GLU A 66 6.93 -13.11 22.52
CA GLU A 66 8.33 -13.51 22.36
C GLU A 66 8.61 -15.01 22.55
N LYS A 67 7.57 -15.80 22.84
CA LYS A 67 7.66 -17.22 23.16
C LYS A 67 6.96 -18.17 22.18
N THR A 68 6.30 -17.66 21.16
CA THR A 68 5.65 -18.52 20.17
C THR A 68 6.51 -18.65 18.93
N ASP A 69 7.11 -19.80 18.78
CA ASP A 69 7.88 -20.27 17.61
C ASP A 69 6.93 -20.58 16.42
N THR A 70 5.87 -19.75 16.28
CA THR A 70 4.81 -19.96 15.29
C THR A 70 5.25 -19.37 13.96
N ALA A 71 5.19 -20.19 12.92
CA ALA A 71 5.47 -19.72 11.56
C ALA A 71 4.57 -18.52 11.20
N PRO A 72 5.05 -17.51 10.46
CA PRO A 72 4.28 -16.31 10.11
C PRO A 72 2.89 -16.55 9.57
N ARG A 73 2.70 -17.61 8.78
CA ARG A 73 1.40 -18.02 8.22
C ARG A 73 0.40 -18.53 9.24
N GLU A 74 0.87 -19.06 10.36
CA GLU A 74 -0.02 -19.59 11.40
C GLU A 74 -0.54 -18.46 12.30
N ALA A 75 0.27 -17.40 12.49
CA ALA A 75 -0.11 -16.24 13.29
C ALA A 75 -1.11 -15.33 12.54
N ASP A 76 -0.78 -14.94 11.30
CA ASP A 76 -1.64 -14.17 10.40
C ASP A 76 -1.42 -14.63 8.95
N PRO A 77 -2.34 -15.45 8.41
CA PRO A 77 -2.19 -15.98 7.05
C PRO A 77 -2.11 -14.89 5.97
N GLY A 78 -2.78 -13.74 6.16
CA GLY A 78 -2.75 -12.62 5.22
C GLY A 78 -1.39 -11.92 5.21
N LEU A 79 -0.86 -11.59 6.39
CA LEU A 79 0.48 -11.01 6.50
C LEU A 79 1.57 -12.00 6.09
N GLY A 80 1.42 -13.29 6.41
CA GLY A 80 2.31 -14.34 5.93
C GLY A 80 2.34 -14.44 4.41
N TYR A 81 1.18 -14.33 3.77
CA TYR A 81 1.09 -14.27 2.30
C TYR A 81 1.83 -13.06 1.72
N ILE A 82 1.61 -11.87 2.28
CA ILE A 82 2.30 -10.64 1.87
C ILE A 82 3.81 -10.80 2.07
N PHE A 83 4.25 -11.31 3.22
CA PHE A 83 5.65 -11.52 3.54
C PHE A 83 6.36 -12.39 2.50
N GLU A 84 5.76 -13.51 2.11
CA GLU A 84 6.35 -14.41 1.10
C GLU A 84 6.34 -13.79 -0.29
N HIS A 85 5.25 -13.12 -0.67
CA HIS A 85 5.08 -12.62 -2.03
C HIS A 85 5.81 -11.31 -2.32
N THR A 86 6.34 -10.64 -1.28
CA THR A 86 7.19 -9.45 -1.40
C THR A 86 8.69 -9.79 -1.48
N ARG A 87 9.07 -11.03 -1.21
CA ARG A 87 10.47 -11.44 -1.18
C ARG A 87 11.15 -11.22 -2.53
N GLY A 88 12.24 -10.45 -2.54
CA GLY A 88 13.02 -10.12 -3.73
C GLY A 88 12.31 -9.22 -4.74
N LYS A 89 11.24 -8.53 -4.35
CA LYS A 89 10.44 -7.66 -5.22
C LYS A 89 10.26 -6.28 -4.66
N LYS A 90 10.03 -5.33 -5.55
CA LYS A 90 9.64 -3.97 -5.19
C LYS A 90 8.13 -3.88 -5.12
N CYS A 91 7.61 -3.69 -3.91
CA CYS A 91 6.17 -3.76 -3.64
C CYS A 91 5.65 -2.57 -2.85
N LEU A 92 4.34 -2.30 -2.98
CA LEU A 92 3.57 -1.46 -2.07
C LEU A 92 2.54 -2.30 -1.34
N VAL A 93 2.30 -1.96 -0.08
CA VAL A 93 1.21 -2.50 0.73
C VAL A 93 0.39 -1.32 1.23
N PHE A 94 -0.80 -1.18 0.70
CA PHE A 94 -1.75 -0.13 1.11
C PHE A 94 -2.59 -0.61 2.29
N VAL A 95 -2.76 0.29 3.25
CA VAL A 95 -3.58 0.10 4.45
C VAL A 95 -4.46 1.32 4.68
N ASN A 96 -5.52 1.18 5.46
CA ASN A 96 -6.53 2.22 5.62
C ASN A 96 -6.26 3.21 6.77
N SER A 97 -5.39 2.87 7.71
CA SER A 97 -5.04 3.74 8.84
C SER A 97 -3.53 3.77 9.11
N ARG A 98 -3.09 4.77 9.90
CA ARG A 98 -1.68 4.89 10.32
C ARG A 98 -1.31 3.81 11.32
N GLU A 99 -2.21 3.54 12.26
CA GLU A 99 -2.05 2.49 13.26
C GLU A 99 -1.87 1.13 12.59
N GLU A 100 -2.67 0.86 11.57
CA GLU A 100 -2.54 -0.34 10.75
C GLU A 100 -1.21 -0.36 9.99
N CYS A 101 -0.79 0.78 9.44
CA CYS A 101 0.49 0.91 8.73
C CYS A 101 1.67 0.57 9.65
N GLU A 102 1.68 1.09 10.87
CA GLU A 102 2.68 0.81 11.89
C GLU A 102 2.64 -0.65 12.35
N GLY A 103 1.45 -1.19 12.62
CA GLY A 103 1.25 -2.57 13.04
C GLY A 103 1.68 -3.58 11.98
N VAL A 104 1.23 -3.42 10.74
CA VAL A 104 1.61 -4.28 9.60
C VAL A 104 3.12 -4.23 9.37
N THR A 105 3.73 -3.04 9.39
CA THR A 105 5.18 -2.91 9.21
C THR A 105 5.94 -3.63 10.32
N THR A 106 5.52 -3.47 11.57
CA THR A 106 6.14 -4.11 12.73
C THR A 106 6.07 -5.62 12.62
N SER A 107 4.90 -6.18 12.30
CA SER A 107 4.70 -7.61 12.14
C SER A 107 5.55 -8.20 11.00
N LEU A 108 5.62 -7.50 9.86
CA LEU A 108 6.43 -7.94 8.72
C LEU A 108 7.94 -7.91 9.03
N ARG A 109 8.40 -6.94 9.84
CA ARG A 109 9.80 -6.88 10.33
C ARG A 109 10.09 -8.01 11.30
N GLN A 110 9.16 -8.31 12.22
CA GLN A 110 9.30 -9.48 13.10
C GLN A 110 9.41 -10.78 12.30
N TYR A 111 8.67 -10.90 11.19
CA TYR A 111 8.79 -12.05 10.29
C TYR A 111 10.17 -12.13 9.64
N CYS A 112 10.81 -10.98 9.31
CA CYS A 112 12.20 -10.98 8.86
C CYS A 112 13.13 -11.51 9.95
N GLU A 113 12.98 -11.06 11.19
CA GLU A 113 13.79 -11.49 12.33
C GLU A 113 13.64 -12.99 12.58
N LEU A 114 12.41 -13.50 12.64
CA LEU A 114 12.12 -14.92 12.84
C LEU A 114 12.69 -15.82 11.73
N ASN A 115 12.76 -15.32 10.50
CA ASN A 115 13.30 -16.06 9.37
C ASN A 115 14.78 -15.78 9.11
N HIS A 116 15.45 -15.00 9.98
CA HIS A 116 16.85 -14.59 9.82
C HIS A 116 17.11 -13.87 8.48
N GLU A 117 16.10 -13.13 7.98
CA GLU A 117 16.19 -12.33 6.77
C GLU A 117 16.48 -10.85 7.10
N ALA A 118 17.15 -10.16 6.19
CA ALA A 118 17.34 -8.73 6.30
C ALA A 118 16.00 -7.98 6.22
N ASP A 119 15.84 -6.92 7.03
CA ASP A 119 14.67 -6.05 6.96
C ASP A 119 14.59 -5.39 5.57
N ARG A 120 13.43 -5.55 4.93
CA ARG A 120 13.13 -4.99 3.62
C ARG A 120 11.86 -4.14 3.62
N PHE A 121 11.31 -3.86 4.80
CA PHE A 121 10.04 -3.16 4.95
C PHE A 121 10.24 -1.71 5.37
N LEU A 122 9.73 -0.81 4.55
CA LEU A 122 9.67 0.62 4.83
C LEU A 122 8.26 1.00 5.24
N ILE A 123 8.15 2.05 6.05
CA ILE A 123 6.88 2.64 6.44
C ILE A 123 6.76 4.04 5.83
N HIS A 124 5.57 4.38 5.33
CA HIS A 124 5.29 5.72 4.81
C HIS A 124 3.86 6.16 5.13
N HIS A 125 3.72 7.21 5.93
CA HIS A 125 2.43 7.87 6.21
C HIS A 125 2.63 9.34 6.61
N GLY A 126 1.56 10.12 6.60
CA GLY A 126 1.61 11.58 6.75
C GLY A 126 2.19 12.10 8.07
N ASN A 127 2.19 11.31 9.15
CA ASN A 127 2.70 11.73 10.46
C ASN A 127 4.20 11.51 10.66
N LEU A 128 4.86 10.85 9.73
CA LEU A 128 6.32 10.71 9.80
C LEU A 128 7.00 12.06 9.58
N SER A 129 8.18 12.26 10.19
CA SER A 129 8.97 13.45 9.94
C SER A 129 9.32 13.59 8.45
N ALA A 130 9.47 14.83 7.98
CA ALA A 130 9.80 15.10 6.58
C ALA A 130 11.07 14.36 6.14
N SER A 131 12.11 14.39 6.97
CA SER A 131 13.38 13.71 6.70
C SER A 131 13.25 12.21 6.56
N TYR A 132 12.38 11.58 7.38
CA TYR A 132 12.14 10.14 7.29
C TYR A 132 11.40 9.77 6.00
N ARG A 133 10.38 10.56 5.64
CA ARG A 133 9.65 10.36 4.38
C ARG A 133 10.55 10.51 3.16
N GLU A 134 11.35 11.57 3.10
CA GLU A 134 12.32 11.81 2.02
C GLU A 134 13.32 10.65 1.89
N THR A 135 13.80 10.12 3.03
CA THR A 135 14.69 8.96 3.02
C THR A 135 13.99 7.72 2.47
N ALA A 136 12.76 7.44 2.91
CA ALA A 136 11.96 6.33 2.40
C ALA A 136 11.70 6.47 0.89
N GLU A 137 11.32 7.66 0.43
CA GLU A 137 11.09 7.94 -0.98
C GLU A 137 12.38 7.80 -1.82
N MET A 138 13.52 8.22 -1.29
CA MET A 138 14.81 8.04 -1.96
C MET A 138 15.16 6.56 -2.11
N LEU A 139 14.95 5.76 -1.05
CA LEU A 139 15.15 4.32 -1.09
C LEU A 139 14.18 3.62 -2.04
N MET A 140 12.95 4.12 -2.14
CA MET A 140 11.96 3.61 -3.08
C MET A 140 12.32 3.89 -4.54
N LYS A 141 13.03 4.97 -4.84
CA LYS A 141 13.51 5.28 -6.21
C LYS A 141 14.65 4.38 -6.66
N ASP A 142 15.39 3.81 -5.73
CA ASP A 142 16.50 2.90 -6.05
C ASP A 142 15.95 1.56 -6.60
N GLU A 143 16.01 1.39 -7.92
CA GLU A 143 15.51 0.19 -8.59
C GLU A 143 16.30 -1.07 -8.27
N SER A 144 17.52 -0.93 -7.74
CA SER A 144 18.37 -2.08 -7.37
C SER A 144 17.93 -2.74 -6.07
N LYS A 145 17.10 -2.07 -5.26
CA LYS A 145 16.69 -2.55 -3.95
C LYS A 145 15.26 -3.12 -3.98
N PRO A 146 15.08 -4.42 -3.73
CA PRO A 146 13.77 -5.04 -3.63
C PRO A 146 13.13 -4.72 -2.27
N LEU A 147 12.67 -3.48 -2.10
CA LEU A 147 12.04 -2.98 -0.87
C LEU A 147 10.52 -2.99 -0.99
N THR A 148 9.87 -3.26 0.11
CA THR A 148 8.41 -3.19 0.24
C THR A 148 8.04 -2.03 1.16
N THR A 149 7.19 -1.14 0.69
CA THR A 149 6.72 0.00 1.50
C THR A 149 5.27 -0.23 1.91
N VAL A 150 5.04 -0.22 3.22
CA VAL A 150 3.70 -0.18 3.79
C VAL A 150 3.27 1.28 3.90
N THR A 151 2.12 1.62 3.36
CA THR A 151 1.69 3.01 3.23
C THR A 151 0.18 3.18 3.35
N THR A 152 -0.23 4.36 3.77
CA THR A 152 -1.61 4.83 3.60
C THR A 152 -1.76 5.51 2.23
N SER A 153 -2.92 6.11 1.94
CA SER A 153 -3.20 6.84 0.69
C SER A 153 -2.21 7.95 0.33
N THR A 154 -1.25 8.26 1.20
CA THR A 154 -0.24 9.31 0.94
C THR A 154 0.65 9.04 -0.27
N LEU A 155 0.78 7.79 -0.73
CA LEU A 155 1.54 7.40 -1.92
C LEU A 155 0.66 7.16 -3.17
N GLU A 156 -0.66 7.40 -3.09
CA GLU A 156 -1.55 7.20 -4.24
C GLU A 156 -1.31 8.22 -5.36
N LEU A 157 -0.82 9.41 -5.04
CA LEU A 157 -0.70 10.52 -5.98
C LEU A 157 0.73 11.06 -6.10
N GLY A 158 1.29 10.92 -7.31
CA GLY A 158 2.37 11.78 -7.79
C GLY A 158 3.79 11.47 -7.34
N ILE A 159 4.05 10.37 -6.64
CA ILE A 159 5.41 9.97 -6.29
C ILE A 159 5.91 9.00 -7.34
N ASP A 160 7.01 9.37 -8.00
CA ASP A 160 7.73 8.46 -8.88
C ASP A 160 8.52 7.47 -8.03
N ILE A 161 7.96 6.28 -7.88
CA ILE A 161 8.57 5.16 -7.13
C ILE A 161 9.34 4.19 -8.05
N GLY A 162 9.51 4.54 -9.32
CA GLY A 162 10.16 3.70 -10.30
C GLY A 162 9.34 2.44 -10.63
N ARG A 163 10.02 1.36 -11.01
CA ARG A 163 9.34 0.13 -11.43
C ARG A 163 8.77 -0.63 -10.25
N LEU A 164 7.45 -0.60 -10.10
CA LEU A 164 6.71 -1.38 -9.12
C LEU A 164 6.34 -2.75 -9.72
N GLU A 165 6.56 -3.82 -8.96
CA GLU A 165 6.27 -5.19 -9.41
C GLU A 165 4.93 -5.71 -8.86
N ARG A 166 4.56 -5.30 -7.64
CA ARG A 166 3.30 -5.69 -6.99
C ARG A 166 2.77 -4.59 -6.09
N ALA A 167 1.45 -4.52 -6.01
CA ALA A 167 0.74 -3.76 -5.00
C ALA A 167 -0.24 -4.68 -4.27
N PHE A 168 -0.33 -4.53 -2.97
CA PHE A 168 -1.28 -5.22 -2.10
C PHE A 168 -2.19 -4.16 -1.49
N GLN A 169 -3.45 -4.47 -1.36
CA GLN A 169 -4.41 -3.69 -0.60
C GLN A 169 -4.92 -4.57 0.54
N ILE A 170 -4.68 -4.15 1.78
CA ILE A 170 -5.28 -4.78 2.95
C ILE A 170 -6.63 -4.12 3.16
N ASP A 171 -7.68 -4.92 3.25
CA ASP A 171 -9.07 -4.51 3.31
C ASP A 171 -9.53 -3.67 2.10
N ALA A 172 -10.80 -3.31 2.07
CA ALA A 172 -11.34 -2.48 1.01
C ALA A 172 -10.90 -1.03 1.17
N PRO A 173 -10.48 -0.34 0.09
CA PRO A 173 -10.19 1.09 0.16
C PRO A 173 -11.47 1.89 0.46
N TRP A 174 -11.30 3.06 1.09
CA TRP A 174 -12.43 3.93 1.47
C TRP A 174 -13.21 4.47 0.29
N THR A 175 -12.59 4.59 -0.87
CA THR A 175 -13.21 5.13 -2.08
C THR A 175 -12.92 4.23 -3.28
N VAL A 176 -13.83 4.23 -4.27
CA VAL A 176 -13.69 3.46 -5.52
C VAL A 176 -12.54 4.00 -6.39
N SER A 177 -12.13 5.25 -6.16
CA SER A 177 -11.07 5.92 -6.92
C SER A 177 -9.72 5.92 -6.22
N SER A 178 -9.62 5.23 -5.10
CA SER A 178 -8.35 5.05 -4.37
C SER A 178 -7.55 3.90 -4.92
#